data_7484545876d27ef093fe709d0c0610a3
#
_entry.id   7484545876d27ef093fe709d0c0610a3
#
_cell.length_a   1.000
_cell.length_b   1.000
_cell.length_c   1.000
_cell.angle_alpha   90.00
_cell.angle_beta   90.00
_cell.angle_gamma   90.00
#
_symmetry.space_group_name_H-M   'P 1'
#
loop_
_entity.id
_entity.type
_entity.pdbx_description
1 polymer ?
#
loop_
_entity_poly.entity_id
_entity_poly.type
_entity_poly.pdbx_seq_one_letter_code
_entity_poly.pdbx_strand_id
1 'polypeptide(L)'
;MKTVYIPKGETVHYESLATEHLVVHGRLHVTYGVKAQSITGSGVIDAGSINADTVCIDDVESGTVICKRLIAKRVQAPEVFASESAAVSCFLSAAYVETGKLTAAISEVDEVVAQEGVNLTPKKRTLFGTLF
;
A
#
# COMPACT_ATOMS: atom_id res chain seq x y z
N MET A 1 -18.06 -10.88 13.26
CA MET A 1 -17.07 -10.42 12.27
C MET A 1 -17.61 -9.18 11.55
N LYS A 2 -16.84 -8.16 11.45
CA LYS A 2 -17.27 -6.90 10.85
C LYS A 2 -16.62 -6.69 9.49
N THR A 3 -17.44 -6.43 8.49
CA THR A 3 -17.00 -6.19 7.12
C THR A 3 -17.57 -4.89 6.60
N VAL A 4 -16.73 -4.06 5.99
CA VAL A 4 -17.14 -2.86 5.28
C VAL A 4 -16.93 -3.09 3.79
N TYR A 5 -17.94 -2.81 3.01
CA TYR A 5 -17.93 -3.03 1.58
C TYR A 5 -18.25 -1.74 0.83
N ILE A 6 -17.36 -1.36 -0.10
CA ILE A 6 -17.54 -0.19 -0.95
C ILE A 6 -17.73 -0.68 -2.38
N PRO A 7 -18.95 -0.62 -2.94
CA PRO A 7 -19.19 -1.13 -4.28
C PRO A 7 -18.57 -0.27 -5.37
N LYS A 8 -18.35 -0.88 -6.50
CA LYS A 8 -17.80 -0.21 -7.67
C LYS A 8 -18.66 0.98 -8.09
N GLY A 9 -18.03 2.11 -8.39
CA GLY A 9 -18.71 3.32 -8.79
C GLY A 9 -19.15 4.21 -7.64
N GLU A 10 -19.02 3.76 -6.40
CA GLU A 10 -19.34 4.57 -5.24
C GLU A 10 -18.10 5.19 -4.62
N THR A 11 -18.27 6.38 -4.06
CA THR A 11 -17.25 7.07 -3.27
C THR A 11 -17.78 7.24 -1.86
N VAL A 12 -17.04 6.75 -0.88
CA VAL A 12 -17.43 6.80 0.52
C VAL A 12 -16.35 7.53 1.31
N HIS A 13 -16.76 8.36 2.25
CA HIS A 13 -15.86 9.13 3.08
C HIS A 13 -16.07 8.80 4.56
N TYR A 14 -14.98 8.54 5.26
CA TYR A 14 -14.95 8.38 6.71
C TYR A 14 -13.90 9.30 7.30
N GLU A 15 -14.09 9.70 8.54
CA GLU A 15 -13.02 10.39 9.28
C GLU A 15 -11.98 9.36 9.72
N SER A 16 -12.43 8.28 10.30
CA SER A 16 -11.61 7.14 10.69
C SER A 16 -12.39 5.86 10.46
N LEU A 17 -11.71 4.78 10.16
CA LEU A 17 -12.36 3.50 9.92
C LEU A 17 -11.60 2.39 10.63
N ALA A 18 -12.32 1.59 11.42
CA ALA A 18 -11.79 0.39 12.03
C ALA A 18 -12.74 -0.77 11.76
N THR A 19 -12.24 -1.83 11.17
CA THR A 19 -13.04 -3.00 10.82
C THR A 19 -12.13 -4.23 10.74
N GLU A 20 -12.72 -5.41 10.69
CA GLU A 20 -11.91 -6.63 10.48
C GLU A 20 -11.59 -6.82 9.00
N HIS A 21 -12.60 -6.70 8.14
CA HIS A 21 -12.41 -6.85 6.71
C HIS A 21 -12.93 -5.63 5.97
N LEU A 22 -12.12 -5.11 5.06
CA LEU A 22 -12.48 -3.98 4.24
C LEU A 22 -12.38 -4.40 2.77
N VAL A 23 -13.47 -4.27 2.04
CA VAL A 23 -13.53 -4.59 0.61
C VAL A 23 -13.85 -3.31 -0.14
N VAL A 24 -12.95 -2.87 -1.01
CA VAL A 24 -13.10 -1.61 -1.75
C VAL A 24 -13.04 -1.88 -3.24
N HIS A 25 -14.18 -1.76 -3.91
CA HIS A 25 -14.24 -1.81 -5.37
C HIS A 25 -14.49 -0.43 -5.98
N GLY A 26 -14.96 0.51 -5.18
CA GLY A 26 -15.11 1.91 -5.55
C GLY A 26 -13.95 2.75 -5.04
N ARG A 27 -14.26 3.89 -4.49
CA ARG A 27 -13.26 4.79 -3.89
C ARG A 27 -13.58 5.00 -2.42
N LEU A 28 -12.59 4.80 -1.58
CA LEU A 28 -12.70 5.07 -0.15
C LEU A 28 -11.74 6.20 0.22
N HIS A 29 -12.28 7.23 0.83
CA HIS A 29 -11.48 8.34 1.37
C HIS A 29 -11.62 8.36 2.90
N VAL A 30 -10.50 8.30 3.60
CA VAL A 30 -10.46 8.35 5.06
C VAL A 30 -9.50 9.48 5.47
N THR A 31 -10.02 10.43 6.22
CA THR A 31 -9.25 11.63 6.60
C THR A 31 -8.06 11.27 7.48
N TYR A 32 -8.27 10.46 8.49
CA TYR A 32 -7.21 10.10 9.45
C TYR A 32 -6.59 8.76 9.14
N GLY A 33 -7.23 7.68 9.52
CA GLY A 33 -6.61 6.38 9.33
C GLY A 33 -7.58 5.23 9.23
N VAL A 34 -7.10 4.16 8.58
CA VAL A 34 -7.80 2.90 8.43
C VAL A 34 -7.07 1.85 9.25
N LYS A 35 -7.83 1.10 10.04
CA LYS A 35 -7.32 -0.05 10.76
C LYS A 35 -8.19 -1.26 10.42
N ALA A 36 -7.57 -2.29 9.85
CA ALA A 36 -8.28 -3.50 9.45
C ALA A 36 -7.35 -4.70 9.52
N GLN A 37 -7.90 -5.90 9.56
CA GLN A 37 -7.10 -7.09 9.42
C GLN A 37 -6.78 -7.34 7.94
N SER A 38 -7.77 -7.17 7.07
CA SER A 38 -7.54 -7.31 5.64
C SER A 38 -8.22 -6.19 4.86
N ILE A 39 -7.54 -5.73 3.83
CA ILE A 39 -8.07 -4.77 2.88
C ILE A 39 -7.93 -5.41 1.50
N THR A 40 -9.04 -5.58 0.81
CA THR A 40 -9.06 -6.21 -0.51
C THR A 40 -9.94 -5.43 -1.47
N GLY A 41 -9.81 -5.69 -2.75
CA GLY A 41 -10.67 -5.13 -3.78
C GLY A 41 -9.92 -4.67 -5.01
N SER A 42 -10.64 -4.03 -5.91
CA SER A 42 -10.10 -3.51 -7.16
C SER A 42 -10.22 -1.99 -7.28
N GLY A 43 -10.58 -1.32 -6.20
CA GLY A 43 -10.79 0.12 -6.19
C GLY A 43 -9.59 0.90 -5.70
N VAL A 44 -9.89 2.09 -5.15
CA VAL A 44 -8.90 3.04 -4.67
C VAL A 44 -9.14 3.31 -3.20
N ILE A 45 -8.07 3.28 -2.41
CA ILE A 45 -8.12 3.71 -1.02
C ILE A 45 -7.22 4.94 -0.87
N ASP A 46 -7.78 6.00 -0.28
CA ASP A 46 -7.09 7.25 0.00
C ASP A 46 -7.26 7.54 1.49
N ALA A 47 -6.18 7.44 2.24
CA ALA A 47 -6.23 7.57 3.69
C ALA A 47 -5.00 8.30 4.22
N GLY A 48 -5.14 8.94 5.39
CA GLY A 48 -3.99 9.53 6.07
C GLY A 48 -2.98 8.46 6.49
N SER A 49 -3.48 7.32 6.98
CA SER A 49 -2.64 6.16 7.27
C SER A 49 -3.43 4.88 7.09
N ILE A 50 -2.72 3.79 6.84
CA ILE A 50 -3.30 2.47 6.69
C ILE A 50 -2.55 1.51 7.61
N ASN A 51 -3.29 0.77 8.44
CA ASN A 51 -2.73 -0.25 9.30
C ASN A 51 -3.55 -1.51 9.13
N ALA A 52 -2.96 -2.54 8.54
CA ALA A 52 -3.65 -3.79 8.26
C ALA A 52 -2.64 -4.94 8.25
N ASP A 53 -3.13 -6.18 8.39
CA ASP A 53 -2.26 -7.33 8.23
C ASP A 53 -1.99 -7.59 6.75
N THR A 54 -3.03 -7.54 5.93
CA THR A 54 -2.91 -7.78 4.49
C THR A 54 -3.61 -6.68 3.72
N VAL A 55 -2.91 -6.13 2.73
CA VAL A 55 -3.49 -5.16 1.80
C VAL A 55 -3.35 -5.71 0.39
N CYS A 56 -4.48 -5.95 -0.26
CA CYS A 56 -4.52 -6.45 -1.64
C CYS A 56 -5.58 -5.64 -2.39
N ILE A 57 -5.16 -4.54 -3.00
CA ILE A 57 -6.06 -3.59 -3.65
C ILE A 57 -5.32 -2.93 -4.83
N ASP A 58 -6.05 -2.44 -5.80
CA ASP A 58 -5.41 -1.90 -7.00
C ASP A 58 -4.64 -0.61 -6.74
N ASP A 59 -5.26 0.40 -6.14
CA ASP A 59 -4.62 1.69 -5.94
C ASP A 59 -4.60 2.08 -4.46
N VAL A 60 -3.44 2.51 -3.98
CA VAL A 60 -3.26 2.97 -2.60
C VAL A 60 -2.65 4.37 -2.63
N GLU A 61 -3.33 5.32 -1.99
CA GLU A 61 -2.80 6.65 -1.70
C GLU A 61 -2.87 6.87 -0.19
N SER A 62 -1.74 7.05 0.45
CA SER A 62 -1.71 7.16 1.90
C SER A 62 -0.47 7.94 2.35
N GLY A 63 -0.55 8.54 3.53
CA GLY A 63 0.64 9.12 4.16
C GLY A 63 1.57 8.03 4.67
N THR A 64 1.04 6.99 5.28
CA THR A 64 1.80 5.87 5.82
C THR A 64 1.02 4.59 5.62
N VAL A 65 1.71 3.54 5.17
CA VAL A 65 1.14 2.19 5.07
C VAL A 65 1.90 1.26 5.98
N ILE A 66 1.20 0.62 6.89
CA ILE A 66 1.77 -0.37 7.81
C ILE A 66 1.01 -1.67 7.65
N CYS A 67 1.68 -2.71 7.21
CA CYS A 67 1.06 -4.01 7.00
C CYS A 67 2.10 -5.13 7.07
N LYS A 68 1.64 -6.37 6.98
CA LYS A 68 2.55 -7.51 6.83
C LYS A 68 2.79 -7.78 5.36
N ARG A 69 1.74 -7.80 4.56
CA ARG A 69 1.83 -8.01 3.12
C ARG A 69 1.08 -6.93 2.37
N LEU A 70 1.71 -6.40 1.35
CA LEU A 70 1.12 -5.39 0.47
C LEU A 70 1.16 -5.91 -0.96
N ILE A 71 0.00 -5.98 -1.58
CA ILE A 71 -0.14 -6.33 -2.99
C ILE A 71 -1.02 -5.26 -3.64
N ALA A 72 -0.48 -4.53 -4.58
CA ALA A 72 -1.21 -3.46 -5.24
C ALA A 72 -0.69 -3.25 -6.66
N LYS A 73 -1.47 -2.57 -7.48
CA LYS A 73 -1.00 -2.14 -8.80
C LYS A 73 -0.24 -0.84 -8.68
N ARG A 74 -0.76 0.11 -7.91
CA ARG A 74 -0.12 1.41 -7.69
C ARG A 74 -0.12 1.75 -6.22
N VAL A 75 0.98 2.30 -5.76
CA VAL A 75 1.10 2.78 -4.39
C VAL A 75 1.74 4.16 -4.43
N GLN A 76 1.09 5.14 -3.81
CA GLN A 76 1.65 6.46 -3.56
C GLN A 76 1.60 6.72 -2.07
N ALA A 77 2.73 6.61 -1.40
CA ALA A 77 2.82 6.83 0.04
C ALA A 77 4.24 7.27 0.38
N PRO A 78 4.43 8.33 1.18
CA PRO A 78 5.77 8.71 1.63
C PRO A 78 6.48 7.59 2.39
N GLU A 79 5.74 6.83 3.19
CA GLU A 79 6.31 5.76 3.99
C GLU A 79 5.52 4.48 3.85
N VAL A 80 6.20 3.36 3.60
CA VAL A 80 5.61 2.03 3.49
C VAL A 80 6.37 1.06 4.37
N PHE A 81 5.66 0.39 5.28
CA PHE A 81 6.22 -0.64 6.15
C PHE A 81 5.43 -1.93 5.94
N ALA A 82 6.03 -2.88 5.25
CA ALA A 82 5.41 -4.18 4.99
C ALA A 82 6.35 -5.27 5.52
N SER A 83 6.07 -5.77 6.72
CA SER A 83 7.03 -6.61 7.44
C SER A 83 7.39 -7.92 6.74
N GLU A 84 6.50 -8.47 5.93
CA GLU A 84 6.78 -9.69 5.19
C GLU A 84 7.14 -9.40 3.74
N SER A 85 6.27 -8.75 3.00
CA SER A 85 6.54 -8.46 1.59
C SER A 85 5.69 -7.31 1.06
N ALA A 86 6.22 -6.66 0.03
CA ALA A 86 5.49 -5.66 -0.75
C ALA A 86 5.65 -5.99 -2.22
N ALA A 87 4.53 -6.15 -2.93
CA ALA A 87 4.51 -6.43 -4.35
C ALA A 87 3.63 -5.42 -5.06
N VAL A 88 4.23 -4.60 -5.93
CA VAL A 88 3.53 -3.56 -6.67
C VAL A 88 3.71 -3.83 -8.15
N SER A 89 2.60 -4.14 -8.84
CA SER A 89 2.69 -4.61 -10.23
C SER A 89 2.85 -3.52 -11.27
N CYS A 90 2.46 -2.28 -10.97
CA CYS A 90 2.56 -1.18 -11.93
C CYS A 90 3.51 -0.08 -11.49
N PHE A 91 3.22 0.59 -10.39
CA PHE A 91 4.01 1.75 -9.99
C PHE A 91 4.04 1.93 -8.47
N LEU A 92 5.23 2.12 -7.93
CA LEU A 92 5.45 2.42 -6.53
C LEU A 92 6.15 3.77 -6.41
N SER A 93 5.54 4.69 -5.68
CA SER A 93 6.14 5.98 -5.34
C SER A 93 6.17 6.15 -3.83
N ALA A 94 7.36 6.23 -3.25
CA ALA A 94 7.52 6.38 -1.81
C ALA A 94 8.85 7.06 -1.52
N ALA A 95 8.92 7.75 -0.39
CA ALA A 95 10.20 8.27 0.10
C ALA A 95 10.97 7.16 0.80
N TYR A 96 10.29 6.33 1.58
CA TYR A 96 10.90 5.27 2.36
C TYR A 96 10.05 4.00 2.32
N VAL A 97 10.69 2.87 2.07
CA VAL A 97 10.06 1.54 2.11
C VAL A 97 10.89 0.62 2.99
N GLU A 98 10.25 0.02 3.98
CA GLU A 98 10.87 -1.00 4.81
C GLU A 98 10.04 -2.28 4.71
N THR A 99 10.66 -3.37 4.29
CA THR A 99 9.95 -4.63 4.06
C THR A 99 10.92 -5.81 4.15
N GLY A 100 10.38 -7.01 4.25
CA GLY A 100 11.18 -8.22 4.11
C GLY A 100 11.60 -8.43 2.66
N LYS A 101 10.66 -8.30 1.73
CA LYS A 101 10.94 -8.48 0.31
C LYS A 101 10.13 -7.48 -0.50
N LEU A 102 10.79 -6.78 -1.40
CA LEU A 102 10.13 -5.79 -2.26
C LEU A 102 10.22 -6.20 -3.72
N THR A 103 9.08 -6.17 -4.39
CA THR A 103 8.98 -6.38 -5.84
C THR A 103 8.13 -5.25 -6.42
N ALA A 104 8.65 -4.52 -7.39
CA ALA A 104 7.91 -3.48 -8.06
C ALA A 104 8.31 -3.39 -9.53
N ALA A 105 7.34 -3.21 -10.42
CA ALA A 105 7.60 -3.10 -11.84
C ALA A 105 8.28 -1.78 -12.18
N ILE A 106 7.74 -0.68 -11.68
CA ILE A 106 8.31 0.66 -11.85
C ILE A 106 8.30 1.31 -10.48
N SER A 107 9.41 1.90 -10.09
CA SER A 107 9.48 2.51 -8.77
C SER A 107 10.20 3.85 -8.77
N GLU A 108 9.72 4.76 -7.93
CA GLU A 108 10.39 5.98 -7.54
C GLU A 108 10.45 5.97 -6.02
N VAL A 109 11.53 5.44 -5.47
CA VAL A 109 11.70 5.29 -4.03
C VAL A 109 13.05 5.88 -3.65
N ASP A 110 13.05 6.78 -2.68
CA ASP A 110 14.29 7.42 -2.24
C ASP A 110 15.14 6.46 -1.39
N GLU A 111 14.52 5.69 -0.52
CA GLU A 111 15.24 4.78 0.34
C GLU A 111 14.47 3.47 0.54
N VAL A 112 15.14 2.35 0.40
CA VAL A 112 14.56 1.02 0.61
C VAL A 112 15.40 0.24 1.61
N VAL A 113 14.74 -0.34 2.61
CA VAL A 113 15.33 -1.31 3.51
C VAL A 113 14.57 -2.62 3.33
N ALA A 114 15.22 -3.60 2.72
CA ALA A 114 14.61 -4.89 2.45
C ALA A 114 15.51 -6.00 3.01
N GLN A 115 14.99 -6.77 3.95
CA GLN A 115 15.76 -7.78 4.66
C GLN A 115 16.07 -8.99 3.81
N GLU A 116 15.16 -9.41 2.96
CA GLU A 116 15.32 -10.62 2.16
C GLU A 116 15.74 -10.31 0.72
N GLY A 117 15.32 -9.20 0.18
CA GLY A 117 15.71 -8.84 -1.17
C GLY A 117 14.83 -7.78 -1.81
N VAL A 118 15.34 -7.21 -2.88
CA VAL A 118 14.65 -6.19 -3.65
C VAL A 118 14.66 -6.60 -5.11
N ASN A 119 13.48 -6.58 -5.73
CA ASN A 119 13.35 -6.81 -7.15
C ASN A 119 12.58 -5.64 -7.74
N LEU A 120 13.31 -4.70 -8.34
CA LEU A 120 12.77 -3.47 -8.88
C LEU A 120 13.14 -3.29 -10.33
N THR A 121 12.20 -2.73 -11.10
CA THR A 121 12.51 -2.16 -12.39
C THR A 121 12.41 -0.65 -12.23
N PRO A 122 13.52 0.04 -12.02
CA PRO A 122 13.48 1.47 -11.76
C PRO A 122 13.16 2.26 -13.01
N LYS A 123 12.30 3.25 -12.85
CA LYS A 123 12.00 4.19 -13.92
C LYS A 123 13.21 5.08 -14.18
N LYS A 124 13.92 5.42 -13.13
CA LYS A 124 15.15 6.18 -13.18
C LYS A 124 16.10 5.65 -12.13
N ARG A 125 17.35 6.00 -12.26
CA ARG A 125 18.36 5.55 -11.34
C ARG A 125 18.13 6.06 -9.93
N THR A 126 18.26 5.20 -8.96
CA THR A 126 18.09 5.52 -7.55
C THR A 126 19.33 5.14 -6.77
N LEU A 127 19.49 5.73 -5.58
CA LEU A 127 20.68 5.54 -4.78
C LEU A 127 20.87 4.12 -4.31
N PHE A 128 19.83 3.47 -3.90
CA PHE A 128 19.98 2.12 -3.37
C PHE A 128 20.35 1.10 -4.42
N GLY A 129 20.25 1.44 -5.69
CA GLY A 129 20.73 0.58 -6.76
C GLY A 129 22.19 0.27 -6.63
N THR A 130 22.92 1.02 -5.85
CA THR A 130 24.34 0.80 -5.62
C THR A 130 24.64 -0.20 -4.51
N LEU A 131 23.63 -0.70 -3.82
CA LEU A 131 23.81 -1.63 -2.73
C LEU A 131 24.26 -3.02 -3.18
N PHE A 132 24.25 -3.26 -4.42
CA PHE A 132 24.54 -4.59 -4.94
C PHE A 132 25.59 -4.56 -6.02
#